data_35332c3fe5a0c2f197031af256053478
#
_entry.id   35332c3fe5a0c2f197031af256053478
#
_cell.length_a   1.000
_cell.length_b   1.000
_cell.length_c   1.000
_cell.angle_alpha   90.00
_cell.angle_beta   90.00
_cell.angle_gamma   90.00
#
_symmetry.space_group_name_H-M   'P 1'
#
loop_
_entity.id
_entity.type
_entity.pdbx_description
1 polymer ?
#
loop_
_entity_poly.entity_id
_entity_poly.type
_entity_poly.pdbx_seq_one_letter_code
_entity_poly.pdbx_strand_id
1 'polypeptide(L)'
;MIRMMMWENKTGDQNFKTAMQDFVKTYSGKAATTEDFKAMMEKHMTPEMDLEGNHRLDWFFNEYVYGTALPTYKFDSTFDKDANGDVVFGFKVTQSGVDDKFRMLVPIYLELADGHTVNLGRARLTGNTTVDQKIPLKGLKDMPKRALLNYNDDVLASN
;
A
#
# COMPACT_ATOMS: atom_id res chain seq x y z
N MET A 1 0.81 8.19 -2.13
CA MET A 1 1.16 6.83 -2.62
C MET A 1 2.57 6.41 -2.21
N ILE A 2 3.66 7.03 -2.67
CA ILE A 2 5.05 6.62 -2.32
C ILE A 2 5.27 6.60 -0.80
N ARG A 3 4.82 7.62 -0.06
CA ARG A 3 4.88 7.64 1.42
C ARG A 3 4.23 6.41 2.04
N MET A 4 3.04 6.04 1.60
CA MET A 4 2.33 4.85 2.09
C MET A 4 3.11 3.56 1.76
N MET A 5 3.70 3.46 0.57
CA MET A 5 4.51 2.30 0.19
C MET A 5 5.81 2.18 0.99
N MET A 6 6.41 3.31 1.38
CA MET A 6 7.63 3.37 2.21
C MET A 6 7.36 3.23 3.71
N TRP A 7 6.09 3.26 4.14
CA TRP A 7 5.75 3.17 5.55
C TRP A 7 6.03 1.76 6.11
N GLU A 8 6.62 1.68 7.28
CA GLU A 8 6.95 0.44 7.98
C GLU A 8 6.43 0.46 9.43
N ASN A 9 5.99 -0.70 9.94
CA ASN A 9 5.42 -0.83 11.29
C ASN A 9 6.34 -0.32 12.41
N LYS A 10 7.66 -0.50 12.28
CA LYS A 10 8.64 -0.14 13.32
C LYS A 10 9.05 1.34 13.27
N THR A 11 9.12 1.91 12.10
CA THR A 11 9.74 3.20 11.83
C THR A 11 8.76 4.25 11.29
N GLY A 12 7.53 3.84 10.98
CA GLY A 12 6.51 4.71 10.39
C GLY A 12 6.99 5.34 9.08
N ASP A 13 6.92 6.67 9.00
CA ASP A 13 7.32 7.45 7.83
C ASP A 13 8.83 7.73 7.73
N GLN A 14 9.67 7.17 8.59
CA GLN A 14 11.08 7.59 8.68
C GLN A 14 11.81 7.41 7.35
N ASN A 15 11.58 6.31 6.64
CA ASN A 15 12.22 6.06 5.34
C ASN A 15 11.82 7.13 4.31
N PHE A 16 10.54 7.46 4.21
CA PHE A 16 10.07 8.54 3.33
C PHE A 16 10.64 9.91 3.71
N LYS A 17 10.68 10.23 5.02
CA LYS A 17 11.30 11.48 5.51
C LYS A 17 12.77 11.58 5.12
N THR A 18 13.52 10.49 5.27
CA THR A 18 14.94 10.43 4.87
C THR A 18 15.10 10.64 3.37
N ALA A 19 14.29 9.96 2.55
CA ALA A 19 14.31 10.14 1.09
C ALA A 19 14.03 11.59 0.68
N MET A 20 13.06 12.25 1.32
CA MET A 20 12.75 13.65 1.06
C MET A 20 13.85 14.61 1.52
N GLN A 21 14.48 14.34 2.66
CA GLN A 21 15.63 15.13 3.14
C GLN A 21 16.81 15.02 2.17
N ASP A 22 17.12 13.83 1.69
CA ASP A 22 18.19 13.60 0.72
C ASP A 22 17.88 14.26 -0.63
N PHE A 23 16.62 14.21 -1.06
CA PHE A 23 16.18 14.92 -2.27
C PHE A 23 16.39 16.41 -2.14
N VAL A 24 15.89 17.05 -1.07
CA VAL A 24 16.05 18.47 -0.82
C VAL A 24 17.53 18.85 -0.72
N LYS A 25 18.34 18.09 0.02
CA LYS A 25 19.78 18.34 0.15
C LYS A 25 20.52 18.29 -1.19
N THR A 26 20.15 17.35 -2.06
CA THR A 26 20.81 17.15 -3.36
C THR A 26 20.46 18.24 -4.37
N TYR A 27 19.20 18.69 -4.34
CA TYR A 27 18.66 19.61 -5.36
C TYR A 27 18.39 21.02 -4.84
N SER A 28 18.75 21.35 -3.59
CA SER A 28 18.65 22.71 -3.07
C SER A 28 19.39 23.71 -3.97
N GLY A 29 18.67 24.74 -4.44
CA GLY A 29 19.22 25.74 -5.36
C GLY A 29 19.44 25.26 -6.80
N LYS A 30 18.94 24.08 -7.17
CA LYS A 30 19.04 23.49 -8.52
C LYS A 30 17.65 23.16 -9.06
N ALA A 31 17.53 23.11 -10.39
CA ALA A 31 16.35 22.52 -11.02
C ALA A 31 16.35 21.00 -10.81
N ALA A 32 15.22 20.42 -10.42
CA ALA A 32 15.01 18.99 -10.32
C ALA A 32 13.88 18.56 -11.25
N THR A 33 14.03 17.41 -11.87
CA THR A 33 13.06 16.82 -12.76
C THR A 33 12.26 15.70 -12.05
N THR A 34 11.19 15.21 -12.68
CA THR A 34 10.46 14.03 -12.21
C THR A 34 11.37 12.79 -12.15
N GLU A 35 12.28 12.63 -13.11
CA GLU A 35 13.23 11.50 -13.14
C GLU A 35 14.26 11.59 -12.01
N ASP A 36 14.69 12.79 -11.64
CA ASP A 36 15.57 13.00 -10.47
C ASP A 36 14.86 12.61 -9.17
N PHE A 37 13.59 12.96 -9.05
CA PHE A 37 12.77 12.54 -7.91
C PHE A 37 12.59 11.01 -7.88
N LYS A 38 12.25 10.40 -9.02
CA LYS A 38 12.14 8.95 -9.16
C LYS A 38 13.42 8.25 -8.74
N ALA A 39 14.58 8.67 -9.28
CA ALA A 39 15.87 8.09 -8.96
C ALA A 39 16.20 8.20 -7.45
N MET A 40 15.80 9.29 -6.79
CA MET A 40 15.97 9.44 -5.35
C MET A 40 15.05 8.48 -4.57
N MET A 41 13.79 8.33 -4.98
CA MET A 41 12.88 7.38 -4.33
C MET A 41 13.33 5.92 -4.52
N GLU A 42 13.89 5.57 -5.67
CA GLU A 42 14.47 4.25 -5.95
C GLU A 42 15.64 3.90 -5.01
N LYS A 43 16.46 4.87 -4.60
CA LYS A 43 17.53 4.65 -3.60
C LYS A 43 17.01 4.28 -2.21
N HIS A 44 15.79 4.70 -1.90
CA HIS A 44 15.16 4.51 -0.59
C HIS A 44 13.98 3.53 -0.64
N MET A 45 13.74 2.87 -1.79
CA MET A 45 12.61 1.96 -1.92
C MET A 45 12.76 0.74 -1.00
N THR A 46 11.63 0.30 -0.46
CA THR A 46 11.57 -0.93 0.32
C THR A 46 11.48 -2.16 -0.60
N PRO A 47 11.85 -3.36 -0.13
CA PRO A 47 11.69 -4.58 -0.93
C PRO A 47 10.24 -4.81 -1.42
N GLU A 48 9.24 -4.38 -0.64
CA GLU A 48 7.83 -4.49 -1.03
C GLU A 48 7.47 -3.63 -2.25
N MET A 49 8.16 -2.51 -2.47
CA MET A 49 7.95 -1.63 -3.62
C MET A 49 8.53 -2.19 -4.91
N ASP A 50 9.46 -3.14 -4.83
CA ASP A 50 10.10 -3.77 -5.98
C ASP A 50 9.20 -4.84 -6.60
N LEU A 51 8.10 -4.40 -7.23
CA LEU A 51 7.09 -5.30 -7.79
C LEU A 51 7.57 -6.03 -9.06
N GLU A 52 8.62 -5.54 -9.70
CA GLU A 52 9.21 -6.11 -10.92
C GLU A 52 10.53 -6.83 -10.67
N GLY A 53 11.11 -6.73 -9.46
CA GLY A 53 12.39 -7.35 -9.12
C GLY A 53 13.61 -6.71 -9.80
N ASN A 54 13.50 -5.45 -10.21
CA ASN A 54 14.53 -4.71 -10.94
C ASN A 54 15.06 -3.48 -10.18
N HIS A 55 14.62 -3.27 -8.94
CA HIS A 55 14.93 -2.12 -8.08
C HIS A 55 14.58 -0.77 -8.73
N ARG A 56 13.47 -0.73 -9.48
CA ARG A 56 12.99 0.47 -10.15
C ARG A 56 11.51 0.72 -9.85
N LEU A 57 11.13 1.99 -9.92
CA LEU A 57 9.74 2.44 -9.78
C LEU A 57 9.09 2.76 -11.13
N ASP A 58 9.61 2.19 -12.22
CA ASP A 58 9.06 2.41 -13.57
C ASP A 58 7.57 2.09 -13.62
N TRP A 59 7.14 0.97 -13.01
CA TRP A 59 5.75 0.56 -12.93
C TRP A 59 4.87 1.67 -12.32
N PHE A 60 5.30 2.26 -11.20
CA PHE A 60 4.55 3.30 -10.51
C PHE A 60 4.47 4.60 -11.31
N PHE A 61 5.62 5.07 -11.87
CA PHE A 61 5.67 6.30 -12.63
C PHE A 61 4.91 6.20 -13.94
N ASN A 62 4.98 5.06 -14.64
CA ASN A 62 4.22 4.84 -15.87
C ASN A 62 2.71 4.80 -15.63
N GLU A 63 2.26 4.27 -14.49
CA GLU A 63 0.84 4.15 -14.17
C GLU A 63 0.24 5.46 -13.62
N TYR A 64 0.92 6.10 -12.67
CA TYR A 64 0.34 7.19 -11.88
C TYR A 64 0.93 8.57 -12.13
N VAL A 65 2.05 8.69 -12.82
CA VAL A 65 2.66 9.99 -13.19
C VAL A 65 2.47 10.28 -14.67
N TYR A 66 2.67 9.28 -15.51
CA TYR A 66 2.56 9.42 -16.96
C TYR A 66 1.26 8.81 -17.52
N GLY A 67 0.67 7.86 -16.82
CA GLY A 67 -0.60 7.23 -17.17
C GLY A 67 -1.81 8.00 -16.62
N THR A 68 -2.99 7.62 -17.10
CA THR A 68 -4.28 8.23 -16.71
C THR A 68 -5.32 7.20 -16.25
N ALA A 69 -5.00 5.91 -16.30
CA ALA A 69 -5.90 4.86 -15.85
C ALA A 69 -6.05 4.89 -14.33
N LEU A 70 -7.29 4.83 -13.86
CA LEU A 70 -7.60 4.72 -12.43
C LEU A 70 -8.30 3.38 -12.17
N PRO A 71 -7.77 2.56 -11.25
CA PRO A 71 -8.43 1.32 -10.86
C PRO A 71 -9.71 1.58 -10.08
N THR A 72 -10.64 0.63 -10.16
CA THR A 72 -11.78 0.51 -9.24
C THR A 72 -11.50 -0.64 -8.30
N TYR A 73 -11.78 -0.45 -7.00
CA TYR A 73 -11.61 -1.49 -5.98
C TYR A 73 -12.95 -1.91 -5.40
N LYS A 74 -13.15 -3.23 -5.27
CA LYS A 74 -14.20 -3.82 -4.45
C LYS A 74 -13.56 -4.54 -3.28
N PHE A 75 -14.10 -4.35 -2.08
CA PHE A 75 -13.58 -4.92 -0.85
C PHE A 75 -14.67 -5.57 -0.02
N ASP A 76 -14.47 -6.86 0.30
CA ASP A 76 -15.32 -7.61 1.22
C ASP A 76 -14.41 -8.17 2.33
N SER A 77 -14.92 -8.25 3.56
CA SER A 77 -14.16 -8.76 4.70
C SER A 77 -15.02 -9.54 5.69
N THR A 78 -14.39 -10.50 6.37
CA THR A 78 -14.99 -11.32 7.43
C THR A 78 -14.04 -11.44 8.61
N PHE A 79 -14.61 -11.66 9.80
CA PHE A 79 -13.85 -11.98 11.00
C PHE A 79 -14.43 -13.25 11.62
N ASP A 80 -13.56 -14.22 11.86
CA ASP A 80 -13.85 -15.49 12.52
C ASP A 80 -12.91 -15.66 13.73
N LYS A 81 -13.08 -16.74 14.51
CA LYS A 81 -12.12 -17.15 15.54
C LYS A 81 -11.57 -18.54 15.23
N ASP A 82 -10.27 -18.70 15.47
CA ASP A 82 -9.64 -20.01 15.41
C ASP A 82 -9.87 -20.83 16.70
N ALA A 83 -9.32 -22.05 16.74
CA ALA A 83 -9.43 -22.95 17.89
C ALA A 83 -8.77 -22.38 19.17
N ASN A 84 -7.85 -21.44 19.06
CA ASN A 84 -7.17 -20.77 20.17
C ASN A 84 -7.89 -19.49 20.63
N GLY A 85 -9.00 -19.13 19.95
CA GLY A 85 -9.75 -17.90 20.18
C GLY A 85 -9.08 -16.65 19.59
N ASP A 86 -8.06 -16.80 18.75
CA ASP A 86 -7.48 -15.70 18.01
C ASP A 86 -8.38 -15.32 16.83
N VAL A 87 -8.41 -14.03 16.50
CA VAL A 87 -9.18 -13.53 15.35
C VAL A 87 -8.54 -14.00 14.05
N VAL A 88 -9.37 -14.52 13.14
CA VAL A 88 -8.99 -14.82 11.76
C VAL A 88 -9.67 -13.79 10.86
N PHE A 89 -8.88 -13.00 10.18
CA PHE A 89 -9.32 -11.98 9.23
C PHE A 89 -9.35 -12.56 7.82
N GLY A 90 -10.55 -12.65 7.24
CA GLY A 90 -10.75 -12.96 5.83
C GLY A 90 -10.98 -11.69 5.04
N PHE A 91 -10.37 -11.57 3.87
CA PHE A 91 -10.62 -10.43 2.98
C PHE A 91 -10.57 -10.82 1.51
N LYS A 92 -11.34 -10.10 0.73
CA LYS A 92 -11.38 -10.20 -0.73
C LYS A 92 -11.27 -8.81 -1.32
N VAL A 93 -10.20 -8.57 -2.10
CA VAL A 93 -9.99 -7.32 -2.83
C VAL A 93 -10.03 -7.61 -4.32
N THR A 94 -10.88 -6.93 -5.05
CA THR A 94 -10.95 -7.00 -6.51
C THR A 94 -10.48 -5.66 -7.08
N GLN A 95 -9.52 -5.70 -8.01
CA GLN A 95 -9.10 -4.58 -8.85
C GLN A 95 -9.66 -4.76 -10.25
N SER A 96 -10.20 -3.69 -10.82
CA SER A 96 -10.76 -3.68 -12.18
C SER A 96 -10.59 -2.32 -12.85
N GLY A 97 -10.85 -2.27 -14.17
CA GLY A 97 -10.80 -1.03 -14.95
C GLY A 97 -9.39 -0.62 -15.40
N VAL A 98 -8.42 -1.52 -15.35
CA VAL A 98 -7.02 -1.29 -15.70
C VAL A 98 -6.50 -2.33 -16.69
N ASP A 99 -5.32 -2.12 -17.25
CA ASP A 99 -4.66 -3.13 -18.09
C ASP A 99 -4.04 -4.27 -17.26
N ASP A 100 -3.67 -5.36 -17.92
CA ASP A 100 -3.18 -6.58 -17.26
C ASP A 100 -1.82 -6.42 -16.55
N LYS A 101 -1.09 -5.34 -16.83
CA LYS A 101 0.22 -5.06 -16.22
C LYS A 101 0.13 -4.06 -15.08
N PHE A 102 -1.00 -3.40 -14.93
CA PHE A 102 -1.21 -2.40 -13.88
C PHE A 102 -1.01 -3.00 -12.48
N ARG A 103 -0.15 -2.41 -11.68
CA ARG A 103 0.21 -2.92 -10.35
C ARG A 103 -0.12 -1.91 -9.26
N MET A 104 -0.54 -2.42 -8.12
CA MET A 104 -0.68 -1.57 -6.92
C MET A 104 -0.54 -2.35 -5.62
N LEU A 105 -0.07 -1.62 -4.61
CA LEU A 105 -0.09 -2.00 -3.19
C LEU A 105 -1.20 -1.21 -2.51
N VAL A 106 -2.32 -1.85 -2.22
CA VAL A 106 -3.49 -1.17 -1.62
C VAL A 106 -3.51 -1.44 -0.12
N PRO A 107 -3.45 -0.40 0.73
CA PRO A 107 -3.37 -0.58 2.17
C PRO A 107 -4.70 -1.05 2.76
N ILE A 108 -4.61 -1.98 3.72
CA ILE A 108 -5.72 -2.51 4.51
C ILE A 108 -5.53 -2.08 5.95
N TYR A 109 -6.60 -1.58 6.54
CA TYR A 109 -6.64 -1.14 7.93
C TYR A 109 -7.72 -1.90 8.71
N LEU A 110 -7.53 -2.01 10.02
CA LEU A 110 -8.54 -2.51 10.95
C LEU A 110 -8.92 -1.40 11.93
N GLU A 111 -10.21 -1.16 12.09
CA GLU A 111 -10.75 -0.42 13.21
C GLU A 111 -10.97 -1.40 14.36
N LEU A 112 -10.17 -1.27 15.41
CA LEU A 112 -10.22 -2.12 16.59
C LEU A 112 -11.45 -1.83 17.45
N ALA A 113 -11.73 -2.71 18.42
CA ALA A 113 -12.86 -2.57 19.33
C ALA A 113 -12.85 -1.26 20.14
N ASP A 114 -11.66 -0.75 20.47
CA ASP A 114 -11.45 0.52 21.19
C ASP A 114 -11.56 1.77 20.30
N GLY A 115 -11.74 1.58 18.97
CA GLY A 115 -11.85 2.66 17.99
C GLY A 115 -10.54 3.11 17.34
N HIS A 116 -9.40 2.57 17.77
CA HIS A 116 -8.13 2.83 17.08
C HIS A 116 -8.09 2.16 15.72
N THR A 117 -7.52 2.85 14.74
CA THR A 117 -7.29 2.30 13.40
C THR A 117 -5.82 1.92 13.27
N VAL A 118 -5.55 0.68 12.89
CA VAL A 118 -4.20 0.15 12.69
C VAL A 118 -4.01 -0.29 11.24
N ASN A 119 -2.82 -0.04 10.70
CA ASN A 119 -2.44 -0.56 9.38
C ASN A 119 -2.08 -2.05 9.53
N LEU A 120 -2.77 -2.91 8.77
CA LEU A 120 -2.52 -4.36 8.77
C LEU A 120 -1.47 -4.77 7.74
N GLY A 121 -1.34 -4.00 6.67
CA GLY A 121 -0.47 -4.30 5.54
C GLY A 121 -1.07 -3.82 4.23
N ARG A 122 -0.63 -4.43 3.12
CA ARG A 122 -1.05 -4.04 1.77
C ARG A 122 -1.41 -5.26 0.94
N ALA A 123 -2.52 -5.20 0.23
CA ALA A 123 -2.84 -6.16 -0.82
C ALA A 123 -2.03 -5.82 -2.08
N ARG A 124 -1.29 -6.80 -2.60
CA ARG A 124 -0.57 -6.68 -3.87
C ARG A 124 -1.49 -7.14 -5.00
N LEU A 125 -1.77 -6.26 -5.93
CA LEU A 125 -2.67 -6.50 -7.07
C LEU A 125 -1.93 -6.28 -8.39
N THR A 126 -2.27 -7.08 -9.41
CA THR A 126 -1.74 -6.92 -10.77
C THR A 126 -2.86 -7.20 -11.75
N GLY A 127 -3.11 -6.25 -12.65
CA GLY A 127 -4.18 -6.32 -13.65
C GLY A 127 -5.58 -6.36 -13.03
N ASN A 128 -6.56 -6.77 -13.83
CA ASN A 128 -7.92 -7.00 -13.35
C ASN A 128 -7.96 -8.33 -12.60
N THR A 129 -7.88 -8.29 -11.29
CA THR A 129 -7.67 -9.47 -10.44
C THR A 129 -8.47 -9.41 -9.14
N THR A 130 -8.61 -10.56 -8.52
CA THR A 130 -9.16 -10.69 -7.17
C THR A 130 -8.17 -11.46 -6.29
N VAL A 131 -7.82 -10.87 -5.16
CA VAL A 131 -7.07 -11.52 -4.08
C VAL A 131 -8.06 -11.88 -2.97
N ASP A 132 -8.07 -13.16 -2.58
CA ASP A 132 -8.92 -13.71 -1.52
C ASP A 132 -8.01 -14.44 -0.52
N GLN A 133 -7.94 -13.96 0.71
CA GLN A 133 -7.02 -14.49 1.72
C GLN A 133 -7.64 -14.52 3.11
N LYS A 134 -7.13 -15.43 3.95
CA LYS A 134 -7.40 -15.49 5.38
C LYS A 134 -6.08 -15.39 6.16
N ILE A 135 -6.04 -14.47 7.13
CA ILE A 135 -4.85 -14.18 7.93
C ILE A 135 -5.20 -14.34 9.40
N PRO A 136 -4.52 -15.24 10.15
CA PRO A 136 -4.67 -15.31 11.60
C PRO A 136 -3.98 -14.10 12.25
N LEU A 137 -4.73 -13.35 13.05
CA LEU A 137 -4.24 -12.19 13.79
C LEU A 137 -3.83 -12.65 15.19
N LYS A 138 -2.66 -13.27 15.29
CA LYS A 138 -2.16 -13.88 16.52
C LYS A 138 -2.12 -12.87 17.68
N GLY A 139 -2.70 -13.27 18.81
CA GLY A 139 -2.76 -12.44 20.01
C GLY A 139 -3.93 -11.45 20.04
N LEU A 140 -4.64 -11.24 18.94
CA LEU A 140 -5.85 -10.41 18.92
C LEU A 140 -7.06 -11.28 19.31
N LYS A 141 -7.62 -11.02 20.49
CA LYS A 141 -8.78 -11.76 21.05
C LYS A 141 -10.10 -11.05 20.81
N ASP A 142 -10.08 -9.73 20.76
CA ASP A 142 -11.27 -8.91 20.52
C ASP A 142 -11.51 -8.75 19.02
N MET A 143 -12.77 -8.91 18.62
CA MET A 143 -13.16 -8.71 17.22
C MET A 143 -12.99 -7.25 16.82
N PRO A 144 -12.28 -6.94 15.72
CA PRO A 144 -12.30 -5.61 15.13
C PRO A 144 -13.73 -5.20 14.75
N LYS A 145 -14.02 -3.91 14.76
CA LYS A 145 -15.32 -3.37 14.32
C LYS A 145 -15.52 -3.56 12.81
N ARG A 146 -14.47 -3.29 12.05
CA ARG A 146 -14.47 -3.43 10.59
C ARG A 146 -13.06 -3.39 10.01
N ALA A 147 -12.94 -3.87 8.78
CA ALA A 147 -11.78 -3.63 7.94
C ALA A 147 -12.06 -2.52 6.94
N LEU A 148 -11.03 -1.77 6.58
CA LEU A 148 -11.10 -0.61 5.70
C LEU A 148 -10.00 -0.73 4.63
N LEU A 149 -10.39 -0.60 3.38
CA LEU A 149 -9.45 -0.54 2.27
C LEU A 149 -9.15 0.93 1.96
N ASN A 150 -7.87 1.26 1.76
CA ASN A 150 -7.44 2.61 1.34
C ASN A 150 -8.00 3.74 2.22
N TYR A 151 -8.07 3.52 3.53
CA TYR A 151 -8.75 4.39 4.51
C TYR A 151 -8.28 5.84 4.49
N ASN A 152 -7.01 6.09 4.19
CA ASN A 152 -6.43 7.44 4.14
C ASN A 152 -6.39 8.03 2.73
N ASP A 153 -7.06 7.42 1.75
CA ASP A 153 -7.00 7.81 0.32
C ASP A 153 -5.55 7.87 -0.22
N ASP A 154 -4.70 6.96 0.28
CA ASP A 154 -3.29 6.89 -0.10
C ASP A 154 -3.09 6.42 -1.56
N VAL A 155 -4.09 5.74 -2.14
CA VAL A 155 -4.08 5.23 -3.51
C VAL A 155 -5.18 5.91 -4.31
N LEU A 156 -4.82 6.45 -5.47
CA LEU A 156 -5.80 7.00 -6.42
C LEU A 156 -6.63 5.87 -7.03
N ALA A 157 -7.95 6.01 -6.97
CA ALA A 157 -8.90 5.08 -7.53
C ALA A 157 -10.14 5.83 -8.04
N SER A 158 -10.87 5.23 -8.97
CA SER A 158 -12.20 5.69 -9.33
C SER A 158 -13.21 5.21 -8.29
N ASN A 159 -14.19 6.07 -7.99
CA ASN A 159 -15.33 5.73 -7.14
C ASN A 159 -16.35 4.88 -7.89
#